data_f7c5dd462944ba965a9166eba515048d
#
_entry.id   f7c5dd462944ba965a9166eba515048d
#
_cell.length_a   1.000
_cell.length_b   1.000
_cell.length_c   1.000
_cell.angle_alpha   90.00
_cell.angle_beta   90.00
_cell.angle_gamma   90.00
#
_symmetry.space_group_name_H-M   'P 1'
#
loop_
_entity.id
_entity.type
_entity.pdbx_description
1 polymer ?
#
loop_
_entity_poly.entity_id
_entity_poly.type
_entity_poly.pdbx_seq_one_letter_code
_entity_poly.pdbx_strand_id
1 'polypeptide(L)'
;MWNKKVLRVNFLGNHCSISKKSSTFAHDFFNFRKSDMNALYNASIKDQSSKGLASFAFPEAKSSKTGVSVRYAPAEDKLWYVLRIKYGKSQAVADAIIEEGTYVYMAMVWKDVRNKETGKKQRKLFPFMNLLFVYTTAQEAEKYVKGGKESEYTTYYYNHFHTDQRGQNPPLTVSSQDMIPFVRVTALQDEHVMEVDIKKCRFLSDDIVRVTFGPFEGVTGRVARVARQNRVVVYIKGLQAGLTTAYIPPHFLEKVENYA
;
A
#
# COMPACT_ATOMS: atom_id res chain seq x y z
N MET A 1 28.99 -12.97 36.31
CA MET A 1 28.40 -11.63 36.46
C MET A 1 27.94 -11.15 35.11
N TRP A 2 26.68 -11.30 34.81
CA TRP A 2 26.09 -10.89 33.51
C TRP A 2 25.23 -9.66 33.70
N ASN A 3 25.60 -8.57 33.06
CA ASN A 3 24.90 -7.30 33.14
C ASN A 3 23.70 -7.31 32.17
N LYS A 4 22.50 -7.32 32.70
CA LYS A 4 21.24 -7.13 31.96
C LYS A 4 21.11 -5.67 31.59
N LYS A 5 21.35 -5.29 30.34
CA LYS A 5 20.88 -4.03 29.78
C LYS A 5 19.44 -4.18 29.35
N VAL A 6 18.54 -3.57 30.10
CA VAL A 6 17.13 -3.42 29.77
C VAL A 6 17.01 -2.33 28.70
N LEU A 7 16.62 -2.71 27.48
CA LEU A 7 16.22 -1.75 26.46
C LEU A 7 14.79 -1.24 26.77
N ARG A 8 14.70 -0.04 27.30
CA ARG A 8 13.44 0.71 27.34
C ARG A 8 13.19 1.33 25.96
N VAL A 9 12.13 0.85 25.30
CA VAL A 9 11.58 1.51 24.10
C VAL A 9 10.54 2.51 24.58
N ASN A 10 10.88 3.80 24.58
CA ASN A 10 9.92 4.87 24.82
C ASN A 10 9.20 5.19 23.49
N PHE A 11 7.92 4.90 23.44
CA PHE A 11 7.01 5.41 22.42
C PHE A 11 6.53 6.81 22.84
N LEU A 12 7.15 7.85 22.33
CA LEU A 12 6.61 9.20 22.32
C LEU A 12 7.03 9.91 21.02
N GLY A 13 6.05 10.22 20.20
CA GLY A 13 6.03 11.34 19.26
C GLY A 13 6.98 11.28 18.07
N ASN A 14 6.42 11.10 16.90
CA ASN A 14 6.82 11.64 15.58
C ASN A 14 8.26 12.19 15.49
N HIS A 15 9.16 11.38 15.04
CA HIS A 15 10.35 11.60 14.20
C HIS A 15 11.36 10.49 14.45
N CYS A 16 11.29 9.44 13.65
CA CYS A 16 12.35 8.43 13.60
C CYS A 16 13.34 8.82 12.52
N SER A 17 14.40 9.51 12.90
CA SER A 17 15.61 9.62 12.08
C SER A 17 16.42 8.35 12.27
N ILE A 18 16.33 7.42 11.33
CA ILE A 18 17.14 6.21 11.35
C ILE A 18 18.48 6.52 10.70
N SER A 19 19.53 6.60 11.52
CA SER A 19 20.91 6.69 11.07
C SER A 19 21.34 5.40 10.37
N LYS A 20 22.15 5.57 9.33
CA LYS A 20 22.77 4.53 8.50
C LYS A 20 23.48 3.44 9.32
N LYS A 21 22.83 2.30 9.52
CA LYS A 21 23.44 0.98 9.80
C LYS A 21 22.33 -0.07 9.79
N SER A 22 22.01 -0.63 8.64
CA SER A 22 21.04 -1.74 8.59
C SER A 22 21.25 -2.76 7.46
N SER A 23 22.49 -3.23 7.28
CA SER A 23 22.68 -4.54 6.62
C SER A 23 22.49 -5.71 7.58
N THR A 24 22.42 -5.45 8.88
CA THR A 24 22.33 -6.45 9.96
C THR A 24 20.87 -6.89 10.25
N PHE A 25 19.89 -6.04 9.97
CA PHE A 25 18.49 -6.31 10.34
C PHE A 25 17.88 -7.51 9.58
N ALA A 26 18.25 -7.71 8.32
CA ALA A 26 17.77 -8.85 7.54
C ALA A 26 18.43 -10.18 7.99
N HIS A 27 19.65 -10.13 8.51
CA HIS A 27 20.36 -11.32 8.98
C HIS A 27 19.90 -11.76 10.36
N ASP A 28 19.58 -10.82 11.24
CA ASP A 28 19.09 -11.11 12.60
C ASP A 28 17.64 -11.65 12.60
N PHE A 29 16.83 -11.27 11.59
CA PHE A 29 15.48 -11.79 11.43
C PHE A 29 15.44 -13.29 11.09
N PHE A 30 16.49 -13.84 10.48
CA PHE A 30 16.59 -15.28 10.16
C PHE A 30 16.99 -16.16 11.34
N ASN A 31 17.56 -15.59 12.40
CA ASN A 31 18.07 -16.34 13.55
C ASN A 31 17.14 -16.32 14.78
N PHE A 32 16.00 -15.63 14.71
CA PHE A 32 15.02 -15.63 15.81
C PHE A 32 14.31 -16.98 15.89
N ARG A 33 14.41 -17.64 17.05
CA ARG A 33 13.66 -18.86 17.31
C ARG A 33 12.17 -18.54 17.51
N LYS A 34 11.31 -19.48 17.13
CA LYS A 34 9.84 -19.38 17.26
C LYS A 34 9.38 -19.02 18.70
N SER A 35 10.16 -19.39 19.72
CA SER A 35 9.92 -19.05 21.13
C SER A 35 10.10 -17.57 21.46
N ASP A 36 11.09 -16.91 20.85
CA ASP A 36 11.40 -15.52 21.13
C ASP A 36 10.43 -14.58 20.40
N MET A 37 9.94 -15.03 19.25
CA MET A 37 8.89 -14.35 18.48
C MET A 37 7.52 -14.41 19.18
N ASN A 38 7.18 -15.54 19.82
CA ASN A 38 5.95 -15.64 20.61
C ASN A 38 5.95 -14.73 21.85
N ALA A 39 7.10 -14.46 22.45
CA ALA A 39 7.21 -13.57 23.61
C ALA A 39 7.01 -12.09 23.22
N LEU A 40 7.54 -11.66 22.07
CA LEU A 40 7.32 -10.31 21.52
C LEU A 40 5.90 -10.14 21.00
N TYR A 41 5.33 -11.17 20.39
CA TYR A 41 3.94 -11.22 19.93
C TYR A 41 2.94 -11.08 21.09
N ASN A 42 3.12 -11.82 22.17
CA ASN A 42 2.23 -11.77 23.33
C ASN A 42 2.31 -10.46 24.11
N ALA A 43 3.41 -9.72 24.03
CA ALA A 43 3.55 -8.40 24.65
C ALA A 43 2.84 -7.29 23.84
N SER A 44 2.70 -7.45 22.51
CA SER A 44 2.07 -6.47 21.62
C SER A 44 0.58 -6.72 21.37
N ILE A 45 0.06 -7.94 21.63
CA ILE A 45 -1.28 -8.38 21.19
C ILE A 45 -2.30 -8.51 22.33
N LYS A 46 -1.96 -8.22 23.57
CA LYS A 46 -2.99 -8.24 24.64
C LYS A 46 -4.17 -7.30 24.40
N ASP A 47 -4.12 -6.46 23.36
CA ASP A 47 -5.16 -5.47 23.08
C ASP A 47 -5.91 -5.64 21.73
N GLN A 48 -5.59 -6.64 20.87
CA GLN A 48 -6.20 -6.72 19.53
C GLN A 48 -6.74 -8.10 19.10
N SER A 49 -6.83 -9.11 19.97
CA SER A 49 -7.07 -10.49 19.53
C SER A 49 -8.53 -10.97 19.45
N SER A 50 -9.52 -10.11 19.34
CA SER A 50 -10.92 -10.59 19.27
C SER A 50 -11.83 -9.94 18.21
N LYS A 51 -11.29 -9.20 17.23
CA LYS A 51 -12.13 -8.68 16.13
C LYS A 51 -11.53 -9.07 14.78
N GLY A 52 -12.07 -10.13 14.19
CA GLY A 52 -11.80 -10.52 12.81
C GLY A 52 -12.07 -9.36 11.84
N LEU A 53 -11.55 -9.46 10.64
CA LEU A 53 -11.62 -8.59 9.43
C LEU A 53 -12.36 -7.22 9.48
N ALA A 54 -13.05 -6.91 10.55
CA ALA A 54 -13.98 -5.79 10.70
C ALA A 54 -13.34 -4.43 11.03
N SER A 55 -12.01 -4.33 11.23
CA SER A 55 -11.43 -3.04 11.62
C SER A 55 -10.07 -2.73 11.03
N PHE A 56 -9.89 -2.87 9.70
CA PHE A 56 -8.75 -2.22 9.08
C PHE A 56 -9.01 -0.70 9.04
N ALA A 57 -8.21 0.06 9.79
CA ALA A 57 -8.25 1.51 9.72
C ALA A 57 -7.36 1.99 8.56
N PHE A 58 -7.98 2.62 7.58
CA PHE A 58 -7.23 3.33 6.55
C PHE A 58 -6.42 4.48 7.19
N PRO A 59 -5.17 4.73 6.74
CA PRO A 59 -4.37 5.84 7.27
C PRO A 59 -5.07 7.18 7.00
N GLU A 60 -4.89 8.13 7.89
CA GLU A 60 -5.44 9.47 7.75
C GLU A 60 -4.82 10.19 6.53
N ALA A 61 -5.66 10.76 5.67
CA ALA A 61 -5.21 11.59 4.55
C ALA A 61 -4.95 13.01 5.06
N LYS A 62 -3.73 13.52 4.86
CA LYS A 62 -3.33 14.83 5.38
C LYS A 62 -2.71 15.70 4.30
N SER A 63 -3.19 16.95 4.17
CA SER A 63 -2.58 17.95 3.30
C SER A 63 -1.19 18.33 3.82
N SER A 64 -0.22 18.32 2.92
CA SER A 64 1.15 18.74 3.23
C SER A 64 1.29 20.25 3.40
N LYS A 65 0.33 21.03 2.90
CA LYS A 65 0.35 22.50 2.89
C LYS A 65 -0.35 23.09 4.11
N THR A 66 -1.58 22.68 4.37
CA THR A 66 -2.45 23.31 5.37
C THR A 66 -2.57 22.49 6.65
N GLY A 67 -2.18 21.22 6.60
CA GLY A 67 -2.32 20.31 7.73
C GLY A 67 -3.76 19.83 7.94
N VAL A 68 -4.70 20.21 7.06
CA VAL A 68 -6.06 19.65 7.03
C VAL A 68 -5.95 18.15 6.87
N SER A 69 -6.75 17.40 7.63
CA SER A 69 -6.76 15.95 7.58
C SER A 69 -8.19 15.43 7.41
N VAL A 70 -8.31 14.36 6.63
CA VAL A 70 -9.58 13.67 6.35
C VAL A 70 -9.42 12.21 6.73
N ARG A 71 -10.37 11.67 7.49
CA ARG A 71 -10.44 10.26 7.83
C ARG A 71 -11.35 9.51 6.87
N TYR A 72 -10.98 8.30 6.55
CA TYR A 72 -11.84 7.42 5.80
C TYR A 72 -13.10 7.11 6.61
N ALA A 73 -14.26 7.38 6.02
CA ALA A 73 -15.57 7.02 6.56
C ALA A 73 -16.37 6.29 5.48
N PRO A 74 -16.72 5.00 5.68
CA PRO A 74 -17.46 4.24 4.69
C PRO A 74 -18.85 4.85 4.45
N ALA A 75 -19.28 4.90 3.20
CA ALA A 75 -20.58 5.37 2.76
C ALA A 75 -21.04 4.53 1.56
N GLU A 76 -22.34 4.31 1.43
CA GLU A 76 -22.91 3.43 0.40
C GLU A 76 -22.81 4.02 -1.01
N ASP A 77 -22.85 5.34 -1.11
CA ASP A 77 -22.80 6.09 -2.37
C ASP A 77 -21.39 6.40 -2.87
N LYS A 78 -20.36 6.02 -2.10
CA LYS A 78 -18.95 6.30 -2.41
C LYS A 78 -18.20 5.06 -2.86
N LEU A 79 -17.34 5.26 -3.85
CA LEU A 79 -16.41 4.26 -4.37
C LEU A 79 -14.99 4.86 -4.42
N TRP A 80 -14.02 4.00 -4.55
CA TRP A 80 -12.66 4.42 -4.82
C TRP A 80 -12.48 4.65 -6.32
N TYR A 81 -12.40 5.91 -6.73
CA TYR A 81 -12.06 6.29 -8.10
C TYR A 81 -10.55 6.35 -8.26
N VAL A 82 -10.04 5.75 -9.34
CA VAL A 82 -8.61 5.78 -9.65
C VAL A 82 -8.36 6.92 -10.64
N LEU A 83 -7.60 7.91 -10.19
CA LEU A 83 -7.24 9.08 -10.99
C LEU A 83 -5.77 9.01 -11.38
N ARG A 84 -5.47 9.26 -12.65
CA ARG A 84 -4.11 9.41 -13.16
C ARG A 84 -3.72 10.89 -13.14
N ILE A 85 -2.59 11.17 -12.51
CA ILE A 85 -2.10 12.54 -12.34
C ILE A 85 -0.89 12.78 -13.23
N LYS A 86 -0.78 13.97 -13.84
CA LYS A 86 0.42 14.37 -14.56
C LYS A 86 1.64 14.31 -13.65
N TYR A 87 2.77 13.87 -14.20
CA TYR A 87 4.02 13.68 -13.46
C TYR A 87 4.40 14.93 -12.64
N GLY A 88 4.79 14.70 -11.38
CA GLY A 88 5.22 15.76 -10.47
C GLY A 88 4.08 16.59 -9.85
N LYS A 89 2.81 16.31 -10.16
CA LYS A 89 1.65 17.04 -9.62
C LYS A 89 0.85 16.26 -8.57
N SER A 90 1.19 15.00 -8.32
CA SER A 90 0.39 14.11 -7.46
C SER A 90 0.18 14.68 -6.05
N GLN A 91 1.21 15.24 -5.41
CA GLN A 91 1.07 15.82 -4.08
C GLN A 91 0.17 17.07 -4.09
N ALA A 92 0.36 17.97 -5.07
CA ALA A 92 -0.42 19.20 -5.13
C ALA A 92 -1.90 18.92 -5.38
N VAL A 93 -2.21 17.93 -6.22
CA VAL A 93 -3.60 17.51 -6.48
C VAL A 93 -4.19 16.80 -5.26
N ALA A 94 -3.42 15.93 -4.61
CA ALA A 94 -3.88 15.28 -3.38
C ALA A 94 -4.21 16.30 -2.28
N ASP A 95 -3.31 17.27 -2.06
CA ASP A 95 -3.52 18.34 -1.07
C ASP A 95 -4.82 19.12 -1.36
N ALA A 96 -5.06 19.51 -2.62
CA ALA A 96 -6.25 20.25 -2.99
C ALA A 96 -7.55 19.46 -2.73
N ILE A 97 -7.58 18.17 -3.10
CA ILE A 97 -8.74 17.30 -2.87
C ILE A 97 -8.99 17.09 -1.37
N ILE A 98 -7.92 16.91 -0.58
CA ILE A 98 -8.00 16.78 0.89
C ILE A 98 -8.53 18.07 1.52
N GLU A 99 -8.10 19.22 1.05
CA GLU A 99 -8.57 20.53 1.54
C GLU A 99 -10.06 20.77 1.24
N GLU A 100 -10.62 20.13 0.23
CA GLU A 100 -12.07 20.08 -0.03
C GLU A 100 -12.82 19.07 0.86
N GLY A 101 -12.13 18.36 1.76
CA GLY A 101 -12.75 17.38 2.67
C GLY A 101 -12.94 15.98 2.08
N THR A 102 -12.38 15.69 0.91
CA THR A 102 -12.48 14.37 0.28
C THR A 102 -11.29 13.49 0.66
N TYR A 103 -11.56 12.22 0.99
CA TYR A 103 -10.53 11.28 1.36
C TYR A 103 -9.73 10.79 0.13
N VAL A 104 -8.41 10.92 0.22
CA VAL A 104 -7.46 10.52 -0.85
C VAL A 104 -6.41 9.58 -0.27
N TYR A 105 -6.10 8.53 -1.00
CA TYR A 105 -4.96 7.67 -0.72
C TYR A 105 -3.95 7.73 -1.87
N MET A 106 -2.73 8.14 -1.56
CA MET A 106 -1.60 8.13 -2.47
C MET A 106 -0.62 7.03 -2.07
N ALA A 107 -0.65 5.93 -2.81
CA ALA A 107 0.28 4.84 -2.59
C ALA A 107 1.70 5.25 -2.99
N MET A 108 2.65 5.10 -2.07
CA MET A 108 4.06 5.42 -2.30
C MET A 108 4.90 4.16 -2.43
N VAL A 109 5.78 4.11 -3.41
CA VAL A 109 6.67 2.98 -3.68
C VAL A 109 8.11 3.44 -3.88
N TRP A 110 9.06 2.64 -3.41
CA TRP A 110 10.47 2.91 -3.59
C TRP A 110 10.91 2.59 -5.01
N LYS A 111 11.59 3.55 -5.66
CA LYS A 111 12.19 3.37 -6.99
C LYS A 111 13.67 3.74 -6.98
N ASP A 112 14.46 2.97 -7.72
CA ASP A 112 15.87 3.29 -7.94
C ASP A 112 15.96 4.41 -8.98
N VAL A 113 16.58 5.51 -8.61
CA VAL A 113 16.85 6.64 -9.51
C VAL A 113 18.34 6.95 -9.52
N ARG A 114 18.85 7.40 -10.65
CA ARG A 114 20.19 7.95 -10.73
C ARG A 114 20.16 9.44 -10.40
N ASN A 115 20.99 9.85 -9.46
CA ASN A 115 21.24 11.26 -9.24
C ASN A 115 21.93 11.82 -10.49
N LYS A 116 21.37 12.89 -11.07
CA LYS A 116 21.88 13.49 -12.32
C LYS A 116 23.26 14.12 -12.14
N GLU A 117 23.56 14.63 -10.95
CA GLU A 117 24.82 15.33 -10.65
C GLU A 117 25.96 14.36 -10.30
N THR A 118 25.65 13.36 -9.49
CA THR A 118 26.68 12.43 -8.97
C THR A 118 26.75 11.11 -9.71
N GLY A 119 25.79 10.81 -10.59
CA GLY A 119 25.65 9.52 -11.27
C GLY A 119 25.32 8.33 -10.36
N LYS A 120 25.28 8.53 -9.03
CA LYS A 120 25.04 7.47 -8.05
C LYS A 120 23.58 7.05 -8.04
N LYS A 121 23.36 5.74 -7.89
CA LYS A 121 22.02 5.20 -7.63
C LYS A 121 21.57 5.58 -6.22
N GLN A 122 20.33 6.05 -6.10
CA GLN A 122 19.66 6.33 -4.83
C GLN A 122 18.22 5.83 -4.91
N ARG A 123 17.65 5.43 -3.79
CA ARG A 123 16.25 5.05 -3.68
C ARG A 123 15.42 6.24 -3.21
N LYS A 124 14.30 6.46 -3.86
CA LYS A 124 13.35 7.52 -3.49
C LYS A 124 11.93 6.99 -3.57
N LEU A 125 11.05 7.54 -2.75
CA LEU A 125 9.62 7.28 -2.79
C LEU A 125 8.98 8.06 -3.94
N PHE A 126 8.15 7.36 -4.71
CA PHE A 126 7.34 7.94 -5.78
C PHE A 126 5.90 7.45 -5.68
N PRO A 127 4.92 8.25 -6.12
CA PRO A 127 3.55 7.78 -6.28
C PRO A 127 3.50 6.55 -7.21
N PHE A 128 2.80 5.52 -6.78
CA PHE A 128 2.58 4.32 -7.58
C PHE A 128 1.86 4.69 -8.88
N MET A 129 2.50 4.47 -10.03
CA MET A 129 2.00 4.79 -11.37
C MET A 129 1.49 6.23 -11.57
N ASN A 130 1.83 7.18 -10.69
CA ASN A 130 1.23 8.52 -10.59
C ASN A 130 -0.29 8.47 -10.40
N LEU A 131 -0.79 7.52 -9.61
CA LEU A 131 -2.20 7.35 -9.33
C LEU A 131 -2.55 7.95 -7.96
N LEU A 132 -3.76 8.51 -7.89
CA LEU A 132 -4.46 8.82 -6.64
C LEU A 132 -5.72 7.95 -6.57
N PHE A 133 -5.98 7.42 -5.39
CA PHE A 133 -7.20 6.70 -5.07
C PHE A 133 -8.10 7.62 -4.25
N VAL A 134 -9.19 8.08 -4.84
CA VAL A 134 -10.09 9.06 -4.25
C VAL A 134 -11.38 8.38 -3.86
N TYR A 135 -11.73 8.42 -2.57
CA TYR A 135 -12.97 7.83 -2.07
C TYR A 135 -14.09 8.85 -2.08
N THR A 136 -14.98 8.77 -3.06
CA THR A 136 -15.93 9.82 -3.35
C THR A 136 -17.12 9.31 -4.18
N THR A 137 -18.10 10.18 -4.43
CA THR A 137 -19.22 9.93 -5.34
C THR A 137 -18.80 10.10 -6.81
N ALA A 138 -19.60 9.60 -7.75
CA ALA A 138 -19.37 9.76 -9.18
C ALA A 138 -19.33 11.24 -9.61
N GLN A 139 -20.22 12.06 -9.05
CA GLN A 139 -20.32 13.50 -9.37
C GLN A 139 -19.07 14.26 -8.91
N GLU A 140 -18.60 14.01 -7.70
CA GLU A 140 -17.39 14.64 -7.18
C GLU A 140 -16.13 14.18 -7.95
N ALA A 141 -16.06 12.88 -8.30
CA ALA A 141 -14.97 12.37 -9.13
C ALA A 141 -14.94 13.07 -10.52
N GLU A 142 -16.09 13.29 -11.12
CA GLU A 142 -16.20 14.01 -12.40
C GLU A 142 -15.75 15.48 -12.28
N LYS A 143 -16.06 16.15 -11.17
CA LYS A 143 -15.59 17.51 -10.89
C LYS A 143 -14.06 17.59 -10.92
N TYR A 144 -13.35 16.62 -10.29
CA TYR A 144 -11.89 16.61 -10.28
C TYR A 144 -11.25 16.36 -11.65
N VAL A 145 -11.99 15.74 -12.57
CA VAL A 145 -11.48 15.42 -13.91
C VAL A 145 -11.89 16.46 -14.95
N LYS A 146 -13.09 17.08 -14.81
CA LYS A 146 -13.64 17.93 -15.87
C LYS A 146 -13.92 19.37 -15.44
N GLY A 147 -14.11 19.66 -14.16
CA GLY A 147 -14.64 20.94 -13.72
C GLY A 147 -13.83 21.74 -12.71
N GLY A 148 -12.84 21.15 -12.07
CA GLY A 148 -12.04 21.79 -11.02
C GLY A 148 -10.71 22.36 -11.55
N LYS A 149 -9.99 23.07 -10.69
CA LYS A 149 -8.61 23.52 -10.96
C LYS A 149 -7.65 22.35 -11.19
N GLU A 150 -7.95 21.22 -10.57
CA GLU A 150 -7.19 19.98 -10.63
C GLU A 150 -7.37 19.25 -11.95
N SER A 151 -8.44 19.55 -12.70
CA SER A 151 -8.76 18.90 -13.98
C SER A 151 -7.68 19.06 -15.04
N GLU A 152 -6.88 20.11 -14.97
CA GLU A 152 -5.72 20.29 -15.85
C GLU A 152 -4.66 19.20 -15.68
N TYR A 153 -4.54 18.65 -14.45
CA TYR A 153 -3.52 17.66 -14.10
C TYR A 153 -4.07 16.26 -13.90
N THR A 154 -5.40 16.09 -13.99
CA THR A 154 -6.10 14.88 -13.57
C THR A 154 -6.90 14.28 -14.71
N THR A 155 -6.83 12.97 -14.86
CA THR A 155 -7.66 12.19 -15.79
C THR A 155 -8.12 10.92 -15.09
N TYR A 156 -9.24 10.34 -15.52
CA TYR A 156 -9.58 8.99 -15.07
C TYR A 156 -8.52 7.97 -15.51
N TYR A 157 -8.25 7.02 -14.64
CA TYR A 157 -7.69 5.75 -15.07
C TYR A 157 -8.85 4.86 -15.52
N TYR A 158 -8.83 4.41 -16.76
CA TYR A 158 -9.91 3.61 -17.33
C TYR A 158 -9.66 2.12 -17.14
N ASN A 159 -10.74 1.35 -16.95
CA ASN A 159 -10.65 -0.11 -16.85
C ASN A 159 -10.48 -0.73 -18.24
N HIS A 160 -9.24 -1.02 -18.60
CA HIS A 160 -8.91 -1.61 -19.92
C HIS A 160 -9.33 -3.08 -20.09
N PHE A 161 -9.86 -3.71 -19.05
CA PHE A 161 -10.33 -5.10 -19.08
C PHE A 161 -11.85 -5.22 -19.18
N HIS A 162 -12.54 -4.10 -19.20
CA HIS A 162 -13.99 -4.04 -19.31
C HIS A 162 -14.38 -2.95 -20.29
N THR A 163 -15.35 -3.28 -21.16
CA THR A 163 -15.90 -2.36 -22.16
C THR A 163 -17.39 -2.26 -21.91
N ASP A 164 -17.92 -1.06 -21.87
CA ASP A 164 -19.35 -0.80 -21.72
C ASP A 164 -20.13 -1.12 -22.99
N GLN A 165 -21.43 -1.01 -22.94
CA GLN A 165 -22.32 -1.26 -24.08
C GLN A 165 -22.07 -0.34 -25.30
N ARG A 166 -21.36 0.79 -25.10
CA ARG A 166 -20.98 1.74 -26.14
C ARG A 166 -19.58 1.50 -26.69
N GLY A 167 -18.91 0.43 -26.27
CA GLY A 167 -17.53 0.11 -26.67
C GLY A 167 -16.47 0.98 -25.97
N GLN A 168 -16.83 1.69 -24.89
CA GLN A 168 -15.90 2.52 -24.14
C GLN A 168 -15.50 1.86 -22.83
N ASN A 169 -14.26 2.08 -22.43
CA ASN A 169 -13.77 1.63 -21.12
C ASN A 169 -14.31 2.58 -20.04
N PRO A 170 -15.00 2.08 -19.02
CA PRO A 170 -15.47 2.92 -17.92
C PRO A 170 -14.30 3.39 -17.03
N PRO A 171 -14.46 4.48 -16.26
CA PRO A 171 -13.54 4.84 -15.20
C PRO A 171 -13.34 3.67 -14.25
N LEU A 172 -12.08 3.41 -13.85
CA LEU A 172 -11.78 2.35 -12.91
C LEU A 172 -12.24 2.75 -11.50
N THR A 173 -13.13 1.94 -10.96
CA THR A 173 -13.54 2.00 -9.55
C THR A 173 -13.07 0.75 -8.81
N VAL A 174 -12.80 0.89 -7.53
CA VAL A 174 -12.30 -0.20 -6.68
C VAL A 174 -13.17 -0.31 -5.45
N SER A 175 -13.44 -1.53 -5.01
CA SER A 175 -14.15 -1.78 -3.75
C SER A 175 -13.23 -1.51 -2.56
N SER A 176 -13.79 -1.17 -1.39
CA SER A 176 -12.98 -1.01 -0.18
C SER A 176 -12.30 -2.30 0.24
N GLN A 177 -12.89 -3.45 -0.06
CA GLN A 177 -12.29 -4.77 0.21
C GLN A 177 -11.02 -5.00 -0.61
N ASP A 178 -11.03 -4.64 -1.89
CA ASP A 178 -9.86 -4.77 -2.77
C ASP A 178 -8.77 -3.74 -2.43
N MET A 179 -9.17 -2.57 -1.86
CA MET A 179 -8.22 -1.55 -1.42
C MET A 179 -7.43 -1.95 -0.16
N ILE A 180 -8.03 -2.71 0.76
CA ILE A 180 -7.39 -3.06 2.05
C ILE A 180 -6.04 -3.76 1.88
N PRO A 181 -5.89 -4.85 1.11
CA PRO A 181 -4.58 -5.51 0.93
C PRO A 181 -3.55 -4.58 0.29
N PHE A 182 -3.99 -3.76 -0.67
CA PHE A 182 -3.14 -2.81 -1.36
C PHE A 182 -2.62 -1.71 -0.41
N VAL A 183 -3.50 -1.14 0.41
CA VAL A 183 -3.13 -0.13 1.41
C VAL A 183 -2.23 -0.73 2.48
N ARG A 184 -2.50 -1.95 2.97
CA ARG A 184 -1.64 -2.65 3.94
C ARG A 184 -0.20 -2.76 3.46
N VAL A 185 0.01 -3.10 2.19
CA VAL A 185 1.37 -3.23 1.62
C VAL A 185 2.04 -1.87 1.45
N THR A 186 1.32 -0.87 0.98
CA THR A 186 1.91 0.44 0.66
C THR A 186 2.08 1.36 1.88
N ALA A 187 1.22 1.24 2.90
CA ALA A 187 1.32 2.03 4.12
C ALA A 187 2.58 1.72 4.94
N LEU A 188 3.11 0.49 4.83
CA LEU A 188 4.37 0.10 5.49
C LEU A 188 5.59 0.83 4.92
N GLN A 189 5.51 1.33 3.69
CA GLN A 189 6.63 1.95 2.96
C GLN A 189 7.92 1.10 3.01
N ASP A 190 7.77 -0.23 3.09
CA ASP A 190 8.90 -1.16 3.10
C ASP A 190 9.67 -1.06 1.78
N GLU A 191 10.98 -0.92 1.86
CA GLU A 191 11.83 -0.76 0.67
C GLU A 191 11.93 -2.02 -0.19
N HIS A 192 11.51 -3.18 0.30
CA HIS A 192 11.47 -4.43 -0.46
C HIS A 192 10.15 -4.60 -1.23
N VAL A 193 9.16 -3.74 -0.99
CA VAL A 193 7.95 -3.68 -1.81
C VAL A 193 8.32 -3.17 -3.20
N MET A 194 7.93 -3.93 -4.23
CA MET A 194 8.28 -3.61 -5.61
C MET A 194 7.03 -3.55 -6.48
N GLU A 195 7.02 -2.58 -7.38
CA GLU A 195 6.05 -2.53 -8.46
C GLU A 195 6.37 -3.63 -9.50
N VAL A 196 5.37 -4.38 -9.92
CA VAL A 196 5.50 -5.46 -10.91
C VAL A 196 4.41 -5.37 -11.97
N ASP A 197 4.78 -5.71 -13.19
CA ASP A 197 3.83 -5.89 -14.29
C ASP A 197 3.12 -7.23 -14.11
N ILE A 198 1.80 -7.21 -13.90
CA ILE A 198 1.00 -8.42 -13.64
C ILE A 198 1.09 -9.42 -14.80
N LYS A 199 1.18 -8.94 -16.04
CA LYS A 199 1.30 -9.82 -17.22
C LYS A 199 2.62 -10.58 -17.27
N LYS A 200 3.66 -10.07 -16.61
CA LYS A 200 4.99 -10.68 -16.55
C LYS A 200 5.21 -11.51 -15.28
N CYS A 201 4.28 -11.46 -14.33
CA CYS A 201 4.38 -12.25 -13.11
C CYS A 201 4.22 -13.74 -13.39
N ARG A 202 5.15 -14.54 -12.88
CA ARG A 202 5.04 -16.00 -12.87
C ARG A 202 4.38 -16.42 -11.58
N PHE A 203 3.05 -16.51 -11.59
CA PHE A 203 2.29 -17.03 -10.47
C PHE A 203 2.54 -18.53 -10.29
N LEU A 204 2.67 -18.97 -9.04
CA LEU A 204 2.91 -20.38 -8.71
C LEU A 204 1.61 -21.18 -8.69
N SER A 205 0.50 -20.54 -8.30
CA SER A 205 -0.85 -21.08 -8.35
C SER A 205 -1.86 -19.96 -8.53
N ASP A 206 -3.11 -20.32 -8.82
CA ASP A 206 -4.23 -19.37 -8.85
C ASP A 206 -4.81 -19.11 -7.46
N ASP A 207 -4.30 -19.80 -6.44
CA ASP A 207 -4.77 -19.67 -5.08
C ASP A 207 -4.48 -18.30 -4.50
N ILE A 208 -5.45 -17.77 -3.79
CA ILE A 208 -5.27 -16.61 -2.94
C ILE A 208 -4.73 -17.09 -1.59
N VAL A 209 -3.68 -16.45 -1.13
CA VAL A 209 -3.09 -16.69 0.18
C VAL A 209 -3.25 -15.47 1.07
N ARG A 210 -3.28 -15.71 2.37
CA ARG A 210 -3.20 -14.71 3.43
C ARG A 210 -1.89 -14.86 4.18
N VAL A 211 -1.26 -13.74 4.46
CA VAL A 211 -0.09 -13.69 5.34
C VAL A 211 -0.57 -13.75 6.79
N THR A 212 -0.09 -14.72 7.55
CA THR A 212 -0.53 -14.98 8.94
C THR A 212 0.39 -14.39 9.99
N PHE A 213 1.55 -13.87 9.59
CA PHE A 213 2.52 -13.34 10.54
C PHE A 213 3.47 -12.31 9.92
N GLY A 214 3.97 -11.38 10.74
CA GLY A 214 4.98 -10.40 10.38
C GLY A 214 4.43 -9.06 9.91
N PRO A 215 5.27 -8.16 9.35
CA PRO A 215 4.85 -6.81 8.96
C PRO A 215 3.71 -6.78 7.94
N PHE A 216 3.57 -7.83 7.13
CA PHE A 216 2.52 -7.97 6.11
C PHE A 216 1.33 -8.83 6.59
N GLU A 217 1.18 -9.06 7.90
CA GLU A 217 0.07 -9.84 8.44
C GLU A 217 -1.28 -9.32 7.94
N GLY A 218 -2.16 -10.25 7.54
CA GLY A 218 -3.48 -9.97 6.99
C GLY A 218 -3.48 -9.50 5.53
N VAL A 219 -2.31 -9.36 4.87
CA VAL A 219 -2.24 -9.12 3.44
C VAL A 219 -2.70 -10.36 2.69
N THR A 220 -3.61 -10.17 1.74
CA THR A 220 -4.08 -11.22 0.84
C THR A 220 -3.60 -10.96 -0.58
N GLY A 221 -3.26 -12.01 -1.30
CA GLY A 221 -2.78 -11.92 -2.68
C GLY A 221 -2.40 -13.27 -3.24
N ARG A 222 -1.76 -13.28 -4.42
CA ARG A 222 -1.29 -14.51 -5.08
C ARG A 222 0.23 -14.65 -4.95
N VAL A 223 0.72 -15.86 -4.78
CA VAL A 223 2.15 -16.11 -4.71
C VAL A 223 2.76 -16.12 -6.10
N ALA A 224 3.79 -15.31 -6.31
CA ALA A 224 4.57 -15.30 -7.54
C ALA A 224 6.07 -15.35 -7.26
N ARG A 225 6.83 -15.86 -8.23
CA ARG A 225 8.29 -15.84 -8.17
C ARG A 225 8.81 -14.52 -8.75
N VAL A 226 9.26 -13.63 -7.88
CA VAL A 226 9.78 -12.31 -8.24
C VAL A 226 11.19 -12.15 -7.66
N ALA A 227 12.15 -11.73 -8.48
CA ALA A 227 13.56 -11.58 -8.08
C ALA A 227 14.14 -12.86 -7.43
N ARG A 228 13.80 -14.04 -7.96
CA ARG A 228 14.21 -15.39 -7.48
C ARG A 228 13.63 -15.77 -6.10
N GLN A 229 12.70 -15.02 -5.56
CA GLN A 229 12.05 -15.27 -4.28
C GLN A 229 10.54 -15.43 -4.45
N ASN A 230 9.91 -16.23 -3.61
CA ASN A 230 8.46 -16.31 -3.52
C ASN A 230 7.95 -15.11 -2.72
N ARG A 231 7.07 -14.32 -3.35
CA ARG A 231 6.48 -13.12 -2.76
C ARG A 231 4.97 -13.14 -2.96
N VAL A 232 4.25 -12.49 -2.07
CA VAL A 232 2.82 -12.27 -2.26
C VAL A 232 2.65 -11.04 -3.16
N VAL A 233 1.91 -11.21 -4.25
CA VAL A 233 1.57 -10.15 -5.20
C VAL A 233 0.15 -9.69 -4.89
N VAL A 234 0.03 -8.41 -4.60
CA VAL A 234 -1.25 -7.71 -4.39
C VAL A 234 -1.50 -6.84 -5.61
N TYR A 235 -2.67 -6.95 -6.19
CA TYR A 235 -3.05 -6.13 -7.33
C TYR A 235 -4.54 -5.79 -7.29
N ILE A 236 -4.87 -4.64 -7.84
CA ILE A 236 -6.24 -4.19 -8.04
C ILE A 236 -6.68 -4.64 -9.43
N LYS A 237 -7.83 -5.31 -9.53
CA LYS A 237 -8.43 -5.68 -10.81
C LYS A 237 -8.63 -4.41 -11.65
N GLY A 238 -8.19 -4.43 -12.90
CA GLY A 238 -8.25 -3.25 -13.78
C GLY A 238 -6.94 -2.46 -13.88
N LEU A 239 -6.00 -2.61 -12.94
CA LEU A 239 -4.65 -2.08 -13.08
C LEU A 239 -3.74 -3.10 -13.80
N GLN A 240 -2.80 -2.58 -14.59
CA GLN A 240 -1.81 -3.43 -15.27
C GLN A 240 -0.60 -3.77 -14.38
N ALA A 241 -0.43 -3.06 -13.29
CA ALA A 241 0.64 -3.28 -12.33
C ALA A 241 0.10 -3.68 -10.97
N GLY A 242 0.90 -4.41 -10.23
CA GLY A 242 0.67 -4.80 -8.84
C GLY A 242 1.89 -4.50 -7.99
N LEU A 243 1.79 -4.83 -6.72
CA LEU A 243 2.85 -4.69 -5.73
C LEU A 243 3.21 -6.05 -5.16
N THR A 244 4.48 -6.28 -4.90
CA THR A 244 4.93 -7.45 -4.16
C THR A 244 5.24 -7.07 -2.74
N THR A 245 4.99 -7.96 -1.80
CA THR A 245 5.58 -7.89 -0.45
C THR A 245 7.09 -8.11 -0.51
N ALA A 246 7.77 -8.00 0.63
CA ALA A 246 9.07 -8.65 0.84
C ALA A 246 8.93 -10.19 0.69
N TYR A 247 10.05 -10.91 0.78
CA TYR A 247 10.00 -12.37 0.90
C TYR A 247 9.21 -12.78 2.15
N ILE A 248 8.29 -13.72 1.98
CA ILE A 248 7.51 -14.29 3.07
C ILE A 248 7.76 -15.80 3.11
N PRO A 249 8.20 -16.34 4.26
CA PRO A 249 8.34 -17.79 4.43
C PRO A 249 7.03 -18.52 4.17
N PRO A 250 7.04 -19.69 3.48
CA PRO A 250 5.82 -20.43 3.13
C PRO A 250 4.93 -20.79 4.33
N HIS A 251 5.52 -21.04 5.49
CA HIS A 251 4.76 -21.37 6.72
C HIS A 251 4.00 -20.19 7.33
N PHE A 252 4.20 -18.97 6.81
CA PHE A 252 3.39 -17.80 7.14
C PHE A 252 2.30 -17.51 6.09
N LEU A 253 2.09 -18.43 5.16
CA LEU A 253 1.06 -18.32 4.15
C LEU A 253 -0.03 -19.35 4.38
N GLU A 254 -1.26 -18.88 4.49
CA GLU A 254 -2.46 -19.71 4.59
C GLU A 254 -3.30 -19.54 3.33
N LYS A 255 -3.78 -20.65 2.76
CA LYS A 255 -4.69 -20.61 1.62
C LYS A 255 -6.05 -20.10 2.06
N VAL A 256 -6.60 -19.14 1.35
CA VAL A 256 -7.94 -18.59 1.59
C VAL A 256 -8.94 -19.38 0.75
N GLU A 257 -9.74 -20.22 1.38
CA GLU A 257 -10.89 -20.88 0.77
C GLU A 257 -12.03 -19.85 0.69
N ASN A 258 -12.59 -19.56 -0.44
CA ASN A 258 -13.66 -18.57 -0.64
C ASN A 258 -13.24 -17.08 -0.69
N TYR A 259 -12.38 -16.75 -1.62
CA TYR A 259 -12.21 -15.37 -2.05
C TYR A 259 -13.23 -15.09 -3.18
N ALA A 260 -14.44 -14.69 -2.78
CA ALA A 260 -15.49 -14.27 -3.71
C ALA A 260 -15.41 -12.75 -3.93
#